data_4686f4e3476abc47ddbad711f2bed758
#
_entry.id   4686f4e3476abc47ddbad711f2bed758
#
_cell.length_a   1.000
_cell.length_b   1.000
_cell.length_c   1.000
_cell.angle_alpha   90.00
_cell.angle_beta   90.00
_cell.angle_gamma   90.00
#
_symmetry.space_group_name_H-M   'P 1'
#
loop_
_entity.id
_entity.type
_entity.pdbx_description
1 polymer ?
#
loop_
_entity_poly.entity_id
_entity_poly.type
_entity_poly.pdbx_seq_one_letter_code
_entity_poly.pdbx_strand_id
1 'polypeptide(L)'
;LDNLEPGNELVVVTRNGPTTYYLGADEPAGFDYELVRAFAEAEDMSLRVKVAFTLEEVFETLQRGEAHVAAAGLTQSTERDQLFESTQSYLDQQPVVVYKAGQYKPRSIEDLTDLDIVIMQGSQHAIRLNLLRELNPAVRWRVLETAESSAVMSAINRGEADVALLDSGEFSMQQRLYPRVAKAFELQTTLNTVWYLGSDPRAGEWREKANDFLSAAKSDGTLKRAEQAYFGNVAYASRIESFTFQRAVRTKLPKWQPLIEKVAHE
;
A
#
# COMPACT_ATOMS: atom_id res chain seq x y z
N LEU A 1 17.30 -8.64 -20.16
CA LEU A 1 17.39 -9.04 -18.75
C LEU A 1 18.44 -8.14 -18.10
N ASP A 2 18.01 -7.01 -17.57
CA ASP A 2 18.85 -6.17 -16.73
C ASP A 2 19.00 -6.91 -15.38
N ASN A 3 19.93 -7.85 -15.35
CA ASN A 3 20.32 -8.53 -14.13
C ASN A 3 20.78 -7.47 -13.14
N LEU A 4 20.36 -7.59 -11.88
CA LEU A 4 20.85 -6.81 -10.78
C LEU A 4 22.39 -6.95 -10.77
N GLU A 5 23.08 -5.86 -11.09
CA GLU A 5 24.54 -5.87 -11.06
C GLU A 5 25.01 -6.10 -9.61
N PRO A 6 26.09 -6.85 -9.39
CA PRO A 6 26.71 -6.95 -8.07
C PRO A 6 27.39 -5.63 -7.76
N GLY A 7 26.61 -4.66 -7.31
CA GLY A 7 27.04 -3.31 -6.94
C GLY A 7 26.40 -2.92 -5.60
N ASN A 8 26.88 -1.85 -5.02
CA ASN A 8 26.42 -1.29 -3.76
C ASN A 8 25.03 -0.62 -3.90
N GLU A 9 24.07 -1.29 -4.57
CA GLU A 9 22.75 -0.75 -4.86
C GLU A 9 21.65 -1.70 -4.37
N LEU A 10 20.75 -1.18 -3.53
CA LEU A 10 19.51 -1.83 -3.14
C LEU A 10 18.40 -1.43 -4.13
N VAL A 11 17.90 -2.38 -4.90
CA VAL A 11 16.75 -2.15 -5.79
C VAL A 11 15.48 -2.59 -5.09
N VAL A 12 14.56 -1.66 -4.91
CA VAL A 12 13.27 -1.89 -4.23
C VAL A 12 12.13 -1.66 -5.21
N VAL A 13 11.19 -2.60 -5.29
CA VAL A 13 9.92 -2.40 -5.95
C VAL A 13 8.85 -2.01 -4.92
N THR A 14 8.09 -0.99 -5.25
CA THR A 14 7.00 -0.45 -4.42
C THR A 14 5.82 -0.04 -5.28
N ARG A 15 4.75 0.43 -4.65
CA ARG A 15 3.59 1.03 -5.32
C ARG A 15 3.42 2.49 -4.92
N ASN A 16 2.74 3.25 -5.77
CA ASN A 16 2.43 4.63 -5.45
C ASN A 16 1.34 4.72 -4.38
N GLY A 17 1.63 5.38 -3.29
CA GLY A 17 0.69 5.55 -2.19
C GLY A 17 1.29 6.29 -1.00
N PRO A 18 0.48 6.95 -0.17
CA PRO A 18 0.97 7.74 0.96
C PRO A 18 1.64 6.88 2.04
N THR A 19 1.26 5.60 2.14
CA THR A 19 1.86 4.65 3.09
C THR A 19 3.09 3.96 2.54
N THR A 20 3.30 3.98 1.23
CA THR A 20 4.35 3.23 0.55
C THR A 20 5.41 4.15 -0.04
N TYR A 21 5.11 4.79 -1.17
CA TYR A 21 6.02 5.70 -1.86
C TYR A 21 5.25 6.77 -2.62
N TYR A 22 5.67 8.02 -2.54
CA TYR A 22 5.17 9.10 -3.38
C TYR A 22 6.24 10.18 -3.55
N LEU A 23 6.13 10.96 -4.61
CA LEU A 23 6.97 12.14 -4.81
C LEU A 23 6.38 13.29 -3.99
N GLY A 24 7.11 13.71 -2.95
CA GLY A 24 6.82 14.93 -2.20
C GLY A 24 7.12 16.19 -3.01
N ALA A 25 7.07 17.35 -2.36
CA ALA A 25 7.39 18.62 -2.99
C ALA A 25 8.88 18.71 -3.35
N ASP A 26 9.74 18.29 -2.45
CA ASP A 26 11.19 18.41 -2.56
C ASP A 26 11.87 17.05 -2.77
N GLU A 27 11.38 15.99 -2.12
CA GLU A 27 11.99 14.66 -2.13
C GLU A 27 10.92 13.55 -2.07
N PRO A 28 11.29 12.31 -2.45
CA PRO A 28 10.44 11.15 -2.26
C PRO A 28 10.10 10.92 -0.79
N ALA A 29 8.90 10.42 -0.51
CA ALA A 29 8.42 10.14 0.83
C ALA A 29 7.48 8.91 0.82
N GLY A 30 7.13 8.43 1.99
CA GLY A 30 6.28 7.27 2.22
C GLY A 30 6.81 6.44 3.39
N PHE A 31 5.94 5.77 4.13
CA PHE A 31 6.37 5.00 5.30
C PHE A 31 7.34 3.88 4.91
N ASP A 32 6.97 3.05 3.92
CA ASP A 32 7.86 1.99 3.43
C ASP A 32 9.13 2.55 2.83
N TYR A 33 9.02 3.65 2.06
CA TYR A 33 10.18 4.29 1.45
C TYR A 33 11.20 4.75 2.50
N GLU A 34 10.75 5.38 3.58
CA GLU A 34 11.67 5.83 4.62
C GLU A 34 12.34 4.66 5.34
N LEU A 35 11.61 3.55 5.56
CA LEU A 35 12.21 2.36 6.16
C LEU A 35 13.25 1.69 5.25
N VAL A 36 12.96 1.52 3.96
CA VAL A 36 13.93 0.90 3.04
C VAL A 36 15.10 1.83 2.75
N ARG A 37 14.91 3.15 2.79
CA ARG A 37 16.01 4.13 2.70
C ARG A 37 16.95 4.01 3.89
N ALA A 38 16.38 3.96 5.10
CA ALA A 38 17.17 3.77 6.32
C ALA A 38 17.89 2.41 6.34
N PHE A 39 17.26 1.36 5.80
CA PHE A 39 17.91 0.05 5.62
C PHE A 39 19.06 0.12 4.63
N ALA A 40 18.89 0.76 3.47
CA ALA A 40 19.97 0.94 2.50
C ALA A 40 21.15 1.74 3.08
N GLU A 41 20.86 2.82 3.83
CA GLU A 41 21.87 3.61 4.55
C GLU A 41 22.62 2.77 5.60
N ALA A 42 21.92 1.93 6.36
CA ALA A 42 22.53 1.04 7.36
C ALA A 42 23.47 0.00 6.76
N GLU A 43 23.21 -0.44 5.53
CA GLU A 43 24.01 -1.41 4.77
C GLU A 43 25.05 -0.73 3.83
N ASP A 44 25.21 0.60 3.92
CA ASP A 44 26.11 1.40 3.05
C ASP A 44 25.81 1.21 1.55
N MET A 45 24.53 1.24 1.17
CA MET A 45 24.04 1.01 -0.20
C MET A 45 23.30 2.24 -0.74
N SER A 46 23.41 2.47 -2.05
CA SER A 46 22.51 3.37 -2.74
C SER A 46 21.13 2.72 -2.92
N LEU A 47 20.07 3.53 -2.90
CA LEU A 47 18.68 3.06 -3.08
C LEU A 47 18.15 3.40 -4.48
N ARG A 48 17.68 2.41 -5.21
CA ARG A 48 16.92 2.58 -6.45
C ARG A 48 15.50 2.06 -6.26
N VAL A 49 14.52 2.90 -6.57
CA VAL A 49 13.09 2.58 -6.42
C VAL A 49 12.46 2.35 -7.78
N LYS A 50 11.78 1.21 -7.93
CA LYS A 50 10.86 0.89 -9.04
C LYS A 50 9.43 1.02 -8.55
N VAL A 51 8.59 1.75 -9.28
CA VAL A 51 7.17 1.93 -8.91
C VAL A 51 6.30 1.10 -9.82
N ALA A 52 5.61 0.13 -9.25
CA ALA A 52 4.64 -0.71 -9.94
C ALA A 52 3.24 -0.07 -9.94
N PHE A 53 2.46 -0.36 -10.98
CA PHE A 53 1.09 0.14 -11.12
C PHE A 53 0.04 -0.80 -10.51
N THR A 54 0.39 -2.09 -10.36
CA THR A 54 -0.47 -3.11 -9.74
C THR A 54 0.31 -3.91 -8.71
N LEU A 55 -0.40 -4.57 -7.78
CA LEU A 55 0.26 -5.50 -6.84
C LEU A 55 0.81 -6.74 -7.56
N GLU A 56 0.20 -7.15 -8.67
CA GLU A 56 0.70 -8.23 -9.51
C GLU A 56 2.08 -7.88 -10.08
N GLU A 57 2.22 -6.66 -10.63
CA GLU A 57 3.49 -6.17 -11.17
C GLU A 57 4.60 -6.10 -10.10
N VAL A 58 4.26 -5.82 -8.83
CA VAL A 58 5.23 -5.89 -7.71
C VAL A 58 5.83 -7.28 -7.63
N PHE A 59 4.99 -8.33 -7.60
CA PHE A 59 5.45 -9.71 -7.47
C PHE A 59 6.12 -10.23 -8.74
N GLU A 60 5.65 -9.85 -9.91
CA GLU A 60 6.31 -10.17 -11.17
C GLU A 60 7.73 -9.57 -11.23
N THR A 61 7.91 -8.35 -10.77
CA THR A 61 9.22 -7.68 -10.71
C THR A 61 10.18 -8.46 -9.80
N LEU A 62 9.69 -8.93 -8.64
CA LEU A 62 10.47 -9.81 -7.76
C LEU A 62 10.81 -11.14 -8.44
N GLN A 63 9.83 -11.77 -9.07
CA GLN A 63 9.99 -13.08 -9.70
C GLN A 63 10.98 -13.05 -10.86
N ARG A 64 11.01 -11.94 -11.62
CA ARG A 64 11.98 -11.72 -12.68
C ARG A 64 13.38 -11.38 -12.19
N GLY A 65 13.58 -11.22 -10.87
CA GLY A 65 14.87 -10.82 -10.29
C GLY A 65 15.26 -9.37 -10.62
N GLU A 66 14.28 -8.52 -10.87
CA GLU A 66 14.50 -7.11 -11.20
C GLU A 66 14.49 -6.18 -9.97
N ALA A 67 14.19 -6.71 -8.81
CA ALA A 67 14.28 -6.05 -7.52
C ALA A 67 14.77 -7.02 -6.45
N HIS A 68 15.50 -6.52 -5.47
CA HIS A 68 15.94 -7.28 -4.30
C HIS A 68 14.82 -7.42 -3.27
N VAL A 69 14.06 -6.35 -3.08
CA VAL A 69 13.03 -6.22 -2.04
C VAL A 69 11.76 -5.62 -2.62
N ALA A 70 10.60 -6.15 -2.23
CA ALA A 70 9.31 -5.49 -2.39
C ALA A 70 8.87 -4.89 -1.05
N ALA A 71 8.78 -3.57 -0.99
CA ALA A 71 8.28 -2.79 0.14
C ALA A 71 7.11 -1.94 -0.35
N ALA A 72 5.91 -2.49 -0.28
CA ALA A 72 4.70 -1.95 -0.90
C ALA A 72 3.44 -2.09 -0.03
N GLY A 73 3.62 -2.09 1.32
CA GLY A 73 2.53 -2.32 2.26
C GLY A 73 1.93 -3.72 2.11
N LEU A 74 2.78 -4.73 1.96
CA LEU A 74 2.35 -6.08 1.60
C LEU A 74 1.98 -6.88 2.84
N THR A 75 0.73 -7.34 2.88
CA THR A 75 0.28 -8.28 3.89
C THR A 75 0.88 -9.66 3.64
N GLN A 76 1.45 -10.26 4.69
CA GLN A 76 1.94 -11.63 4.65
C GLN A 76 0.80 -12.61 4.36
N SER A 77 1.06 -13.60 3.52
CA SER A 77 0.13 -14.69 3.25
C SER A 77 0.85 -15.98 2.90
N THR A 78 0.21 -17.11 3.21
CA THR A 78 0.75 -18.44 2.93
C THR A 78 1.06 -18.65 1.46
N GLU A 79 0.21 -18.12 0.57
CA GLU A 79 0.40 -18.27 -0.89
C GLU A 79 1.66 -17.53 -1.36
N ARG A 80 1.91 -16.35 -0.81
CA ARG A 80 3.10 -15.55 -1.14
C ARG A 80 4.36 -16.14 -0.52
N ASP A 81 4.28 -16.65 0.71
CA ASP A 81 5.39 -17.28 1.43
C ASP A 81 5.84 -18.61 0.77
N GLN A 82 5.00 -19.22 -0.08
CA GLN A 82 5.40 -20.38 -0.91
C GLN A 82 6.28 -19.98 -2.10
N LEU A 83 6.23 -18.72 -2.54
CA LEU A 83 6.91 -18.23 -3.73
C LEU A 83 8.09 -17.33 -3.40
N PHE A 84 8.03 -16.62 -2.29
CA PHE A 84 8.99 -15.59 -1.89
C PHE A 84 9.32 -15.72 -0.41
N GLU A 85 10.54 -15.40 -0.04
CA GLU A 85 10.89 -15.22 1.36
C GLU A 85 10.35 -13.89 1.88
N SER A 86 9.86 -13.88 3.12
CA SER A 86 9.37 -12.66 3.78
C SER A 86 10.23 -12.30 5.00
N THR A 87 10.29 -11.02 5.33
CA THR A 87 10.85 -10.52 6.59
C THR A 87 9.90 -10.81 7.76
N GLN A 88 10.37 -10.54 8.98
CA GLN A 88 9.46 -10.37 10.12
C GLN A 88 8.49 -9.20 9.86
N SER A 89 7.34 -9.21 10.54
CA SER A 89 6.39 -8.10 10.49
C SER A 89 7.01 -6.82 11.05
N TYR A 90 6.88 -5.73 10.32
CA TYR A 90 7.28 -4.40 10.78
C TYR A 90 6.09 -3.49 11.11
N LEU A 91 4.88 -3.88 10.69
CA LEU A 91 3.65 -3.15 10.99
C LEU A 91 2.49 -4.14 11.08
N ASP A 92 1.75 -4.08 12.19
CA ASP A 92 0.55 -4.86 12.39
C ASP A 92 -0.67 -3.99 12.12
N GLN A 93 -1.53 -4.43 11.23
CA GLN A 93 -2.71 -3.70 10.80
C GLN A 93 -3.97 -4.55 11.00
N GLN A 94 -5.13 -3.94 10.85
CA GLN A 94 -6.42 -4.63 10.83
C GLN A 94 -7.16 -4.26 9.55
N PRO A 95 -7.90 -5.19 8.93
CA PRO A 95 -8.83 -4.82 7.88
C PRO A 95 -9.96 -3.99 8.46
N VAL A 96 -10.25 -2.88 7.82
CA VAL A 96 -11.39 -2.02 8.17
C VAL A 96 -12.43 -2.04 7.05
N VAL A 97 -13.67 -2.16 7.44
CA VAL A 97 -14.81 -1.93 6.54
C VAL A 97 -15.15 -0.45 6.60
N VAL A 98 -15.13 0.19 5.44
CA VAL A 98 -15.45 1.61 5.30
C VAL A 98 -16.72 1.79 4.47
N TYR A 99 -17.45 2.86 4.75
CA TYR A 99 -18.70 3.21 4.10
C TYR A 99 -18.81 4.73 3.91
N LYS A 100 -19.78 5.18 3.10
CA LYS A 100 -20.06 6.61 2.93
C LYS A 100 -20.93 7.12 4.07
N ALA A 101 -20.45 8.11 4.84
CA ALA A 101 -21.23 8.73 5.91
C ALA A 101 -22.58 9.28 5.39
N GLY A 102 -23.63 8.99 6.14
CA GLY A 102 -25.01 9.31 5.75
C GLY A 102 -25.71 8.23 4.94
N GLN A 103 -25.03 7.14 4.59
CA GLN A 103 -25.62 5.92 4.02
C GLN A 103 -25.76 4.84 5.10
N TYR A 104 -26.28 3.67 4.73
CA TYR A 104 -26.38 2.53 5.63
C TYR A 104 -25.00 2.19 6.19
N LYS A 105 -24.89 2.11 7.53
CA LYS A 105 -23.68 1.71 8.24
C LYS A 105 -23.76 0.25 8.63
N PRO A 106 -23.02 -0.67 7.99
CA PRO A 106 -22.94 -2.05 8.45
C PRO A 106 -22.25 -2.10 9.82
N ARG A 107 -22.66 -3.03 10.68
CA ARG A 107 -22.15 -3.18 12.06
C ARG A 107 -21.37 -4.46 12.26
N SER A 108 -21.57 -5.43 11.37
CA SER A 108 -20.97 -6.74 11.42
C SER A 108 -20.76 -7.30 10.02
N ILE A 109 -20.14 -8.47 9.95
CA ILE A 109 -19.90 -9.20 8.69
C ILE A 109 -21.22 -9.64 8.04
N GLU A 110 -22.21 -9.99 8.84
CA GLU A 110 -23.52 -10.43 8.39
C GLU A 110 -24.25 -9.31 7.63
N ASP A 111 -24.02 -8.07 8.01
CA ASP A 111 -24.57 -6.89 7.36
C ASP A 111 -23.96 -6.61 5.98
N LEU A 112 -22.92 -7.31 5.59
CA LEU A 112 -22.27 -7.15 4.27
C LEU A 112 -23.03 -7.90 3.16
N THR A 113 -24.01 -8.70 3.53
CA THR A 113 -24.90 -9.37 2.58
C THR A 113 -25.68 -8.33 1.78
N ASP A 114 -25.77 -8.52 0.48
CA ASP A 114 -26.49 -7.64 -0.46
C ASP A 114 -25.90 -6.22 -0.63
N LEU A 115 -24.75 -5.91 -0.01
CA LEU A 115 -24.03 -4.68 -0.26
C LEU A 115 -23.05 -4.82 -1.44
N ASP A 116 -22.88 -3.75 -2.22
CA ASP A 116 -21.84 -3.66 -3.24
C ASP A 116 -20.48 -3.40 -2.55
N ILE A 117 -19.70 -4.46 -2.43
CA ILE A 117 -18.38 -4.42 -1.80
C ILE A 117 -17.31 -4.21 -2.86
N VAL A 118 -16.39 -3.28 -2.63
CA VAL A 118 -15.24 -3.05 -3.50
C VAL A 118 -13.93 -3.25 -2.76
N ILE A 119 -12.98 -3.90 -3.43
CA ILE A 119 -11.62 -4.10 -2.94
C ILE A 119 -10.58 -3.79 -4.01
N MET A 120 -9.35 -3.57 -3.58
CA MET A 120 -8.21 -3.38 -4.47
C MET A 120 -7.75 -4.73 -5.02
N GLN A 121 -7.41 -4.77 -6.31
CA GLN A 121 -6.86 -5.96 -6.97
C GLN A 121 -5.60 -6.45 -6.28
N GLY A 122 -5.48 -7.77 -6.13
CA GLY A 122 -4.32 -8.42 -5.51
C GLY A 122 -4.22 -8.25 -3.99
N SER A 123 -5.14 -7.49 -3.35
CA SER A 123 -5.16 -7.37 -1.90
C SER A 123 -5.60 -8.66 -1.21
N GLN A 124 -5.12 -8.88 0.02
CA GLN A 124 -5.49 -10.05 0.83
C GLN A 124 -6.96 -10.02 1.29
N HIS A 125 -7.68 -8.92 1.04
CA HIS A 125 -9.11 -8.81 1.35
C HIS A 125 -9.97 -9.79 0.55
N ALA A 126 -9.56 -10.14 -0.69
CA ALA A 126 -10.25 -11.13 -1.50
C ALA A 126 -10.31 -12.51 -0.81
N ILE A 127 -9.22 -12.95 -0.18
CA ILE A 127 -9.17 -14.22 0.55
C ILE A 127 -10.17 -14.21 1.71
N ARG A 128 -10.23 -13.11 2.46
CA ARG A 128 -11.19 -12.95 3.56
C ARG A 128 -12.63 -12.97 3.11
N LEU A 129 -12.93 -12.25 2.03
CA LEU A 129 -14.27 -12.24 1.45
C LEU A 129 -14.64 -13.62 0.88
N ASN A 130 -13.68 -14.40 0.36
CA ASN A 130 -13.93 -15.80 -0.02
C ASN A 130 -14.34 -16.66 1.18
N LEU A 131 -13.62 -16.56 2.31
CA LEU A 131 -13.98 -17.28 3.54
C LEU A 131 -15.37 -16.87 4.04
N LEU A 132 -15.69 -15.57 3.99
CA LEU A 132 -17.01 -15.09 4.36
C LEU A 132 -18.10 -15.62 3.41
N ARG A 133 -17.82 -15.72 2.11
CA ARG A 133 -18.73 -16.26 1.12
C ARG A 133 -18.98 -17.77 1.29
N GLU A 134 -18.02 -18.52 1.82
CA GLU A 134 -18.24 -19.93 2.20
C GLU A 134 -19.30 -20.05 3.30
N LEU A 135 -19.32 -19.11 4.24
CA LEU A 135 -20.31 -19.06 5.32
C LEU A 135 -21.63 -18.40 4.87
N ASN A 136 -21.55 -17.44 3.98
CA ASN A 136 -22.71 -16.71 3.43
C ASN A 136 -22.54 -16.50 1.92
N PRO A 137 -23.12 -17.37 1.09
CA PRO A 137 -22.99 -17.31 -0.38
C PRO A 137 -23.55 -16.05 -1.05
N ALA A 138 -24.31 -15.22 -0.33
CA ALA A 138 -24.84 -13.96 -0.84
C ALA A 138 -23.79 -12.83 -0.84
N VAL A 139 -22.69 -12.97 -0.10
CA VAL A 139 -21.59 -11.99 -0.09
C VAL A 139 -20.94 -11.95 -1.47
N ARG A 140 -20.93 -10.77 -2.09
CA ARG A 140 -20.33 -10.51 -3.40
C ARG A 140 -19.45 -9.28 -3.33
N TRP A 141 -18.43 -9.25 -4.14
CA TRP A 141 -17.56 -8.08 -4.28
C TRP A 141 -17.07 -7.95 -5.71
N ARG A 142 -16.64 -6.76 -6.03
CA ARG A 142 -15.90 -6.46 -7.26
C ARG A 142 -14.53 -5.90 -6.94
N VAL A 143 -13.64 -6.06 -7.89
CA VAL A 143 -12.23 -5.67 -7.77
C VAL A 143 -12.01 -4.40 -8.58
N LEU A 144 -11.32 -3.43 -8.00
CA LEU A 144 -10.78 -2.29 -8.74
C LEU A 144 -9.37 -2.62 -9.22
N GLU A 145 -9.14 -2.50 -10.52
CA GLU A 145 -7.83 -2.71 -11.16
C GLU A 145 -6.89 -1.54 -10.85
N THR A 146 -6.39 -1.54 -9.62
CA THR A 146 -5.51 -0.48 -9.10
C THR A 146 -4.66 -1.03 -7.98
N ALA A 147 -3.46 -0.46 -7.81
CA ALA A 147 -2.65 -0.63 -6.60
C ALA A 147 -2.81 0.55 -5.61
N GLU A 148 -3.71 1.50 -5.91
CA GLU A 148 -3.90 2.69 -5.08
C GLU A 148 -5.16 2.59 -4.23
N SER A 149 -5.01 2.51 -2.91
CA SER A 149 -6.13 2.54 -1.95
C SER A 149 -6.98 3.83 -2.03
N SER A 150 -6.38 4.91 -2.50
CA SER A 150 -7.08 6.17 -2.77
C SER A 150 -8.17 6.05 -3.86
N ALA A 151 -8.04 5.13 -4.80
CA ALA A 151 -9.10 4.85 -5.78
C ALA A 151 -10.30 4.18 -5.11
N VAL A 152 -10.05 3.26 -4.17
CA VAL A 152 -11.08 2.62 -3.36
C VAL A 152 -11.80 3.65 -2.49
N MET A 153 -11.07 4.51 -1.77
CA MET A 153 -11.64 5.60 -0.97
C MET A 153 -12.49 6.55 -1.83
N SER A 154 -12.03 6.86 -3.03
CA SER A 154 -12.75 7.71 -3.98
C SER A 154 -14.05 7.08 -4.46
N ALA A 155 -14.09 5.76 -4.72
CA ALA A 155 -15.30 5.05 -5.11
C ALA A 155 -16.38 5.13 -4.02
N ILE A 156 -16.00 4.89 -2.76
CA ILE A 156 -16.92 5.05 -1.61
C ILE A 156 -17.38 6.50 -1.48
N ASN A 157 -16.47 7.46 -1.55
CA ASN A 157 -16.80 8.89 -1.42
C ASN A 157 -17.81 9.34 -2.48
N ARG A 158 -17.71 8.84 -3.71
CA ARG A 158 -18.66 9.12 -4.80
C ARG A 158 -19.97 8.34 -4.68
N GLY A 159 -20.01 7.28 -3.88
CA GLY A 159 -21.17 6.38 -3.75
C GLY A 159 -21.26 5.41 -4.93
N GLU A 160 -20.14 5.03 -5.50
CA GLU A 160 -20.03 4.03 -6.57
C GLU A 160 -19.99 2.60 -6.02
N ALA A 161 -19.88 2.47 -4.70
CA ALA A 161 -20.02 1.23 -3.94
C ALA A 161 -20.57 1.55 -2.55
N ASP A 162 -21.16 0.58 -1.89
CA ASP A 162 -21.73 0.73 -0.54
C ASP A 162 -20.63 0.69 0.51
N VAL A 163 -19.70 -0.26 0.39
CA VAL A 163 -18.62 -0.51 1.33
C VAL A 163 -17.31 -0.90 0.61
N ALA A 164 -16.22 -0.74 1.31
CA ALA A 164 -14.93 -1.26 0.89
C ALA A 164 -14.16 -1.84 2.08
N LEU A 165 -13.19 -2.72 1.78
CA LEU A 165 -12.20 -3.18 2.74
C LEU A 165 -10.85 -2.53 2.42
N LEU A 166 -10.21 -2.01 3.46
CA LEU A 166 -8.88 -1.39 3.43
C LEU A 166 -8.07 -1.81 4.65
N ASP A 167 -6.77 -1.66 4.60
CA ASP A 167 -5.94 -1.75 5.79
C ASP A 167 -6.10 -0.50 6.66
N SER A 168 -6.07 -0.67 7.99
CA SER A 168 -6.31 0.42 8.95
C SER A 168 -5.39 1.62 8.76
N GLY A 169 -4.12 1.38 8.42
CA GLY A 169 -3.14 2.44 8.12
C GLY A 169 -3.52 3.24 6.87
N GLU A 170 -3.87 2.55 5.79
CA GLU A 170 -4.30 3.20 4.54
C GLU A 170 -5.55 4.06 4.73
N PHE A 171 -6.54 3.53 5.45
CA PHE A 171 -7.73 4.29 5.80
C PHE A 171 -7.40 5.52 6.64
N SER A 172 -6.63 5.34 7.72
CA SER A 172 -6.30 6.43 8.66
C SER A 172 -5.58 7.56 7.97
N MET A 173 -4.67 7.26 7.07
CA MET A 173 -3.94 8.27 6.30
C MET A 173 -4.82 9.07 5.36
N GLN A 174 -5.79 8.43 4.74
CA GLN A 174 -6.58 9.04 3.68
C GLN A 174 -7.90 9.63 4.17
N GLN A 175 -8.33 9.32 5.38
CA GLN A 175 -9.63 9.74 5.90
C GLN A 175 -9.86 11.26 5.81
N ARG A 176 -8.81 12.07 6.00
CA ARG A 176 -8.92 13.54 5.90
C ARG A 176 -9.18 14.03 4.47
N LEU A 177 -8.67 13.32 3.46
CA LEU A 177 -8.94 13.62 2.05
C LEU A 177 -10.35 13.20 1.63
N TYR A 178 -10.91 12.23 2.35
CA TYR A 178 -12.22 11.68 2.10
C TYR A 178 -13.10 11.78 3.35
N PRO A 179 -13.47 13.01 3.80
CA PRO A 179 -14.15 13.23 5.09
C PRO A 179 -15.54 12.59 5.15
N ARG A 180 -16.11 12.22 4.01
CA ARG A 180 -17.39 11.49 3.92
C ARG A 180 -17.22 9.97 3.96
N VAL A 181 -15.99 9.45 3.94
CA VAL A 181 -15.71 8.02 4.13
C VAL A 181 -15.42 7.78 5.60
N ALA A 182 -16.18 6.91 6.21
CA ALA A 182 -16.09 6.61 7.64
C ALA A 182 -15.86 5.11 7.86
N LYS A 183 -15.22 4.78 8.98
CA LYS A 183 -15.09 3.39 9.43
C LYS A 183 -16.43 2.88 9.93
N ALA A 184 -16.86 1.75 9.38
CA ALA A 184 -18.01 1.01 9.88
C ALA A 184 -17.61 0.16 11.08
N PHE A 185 -16.68 -0.78 10.87
CA PHE A 185 -16.10 -1.65 11.91
C PHE A 185 -14.73 -2.20 11.45
N GLU A 186 -14.04 -2.87 12.34
CA GLU A 186 -12.79 -3.58 12.07
C GLU A 186 -13.02 -5.09 12.12
N LEU A 187 -12.35 -5.82 11.22
CA LEU A 187 -12.33 -7.28 11.33
C LEU A 187 -11.36 -7.70 12.44
N GLN A 188 -11.77 -8.67 13.25
CA GLN A 188 -10.99 -9.18 14.37
C GLN A 188 -9.85 -10.12 13.90
N THR A 189 -8.96 -9.57 13.06
CA THR A 189 -7.82 -10.29 12.53
C THR A 189 -6.65 -9.34 12.32
N THR A 190 -5.45 -9.77 12.64
CA THR A 190 -4.23 -8.98 12.42
C THR A 190 -3.67 -9.26 11.03
N LEU A 191 -3.23 -8.22 10.37
CA LEU A 191 -2.50 -8.24 9.11
C LEU A 191 -1.05 -7.90 9.40
N ASN A 192 -0.18 -8.88 9.25
CA ASN A 192 1.26 -8.68 9.36
C ASN A 192 1.78 -8.07 8.06
N THR A 193 2.32 -6.86 8.13
CA THR A 193 2.95 -6.22 6.97
C THR A 193 4.43 -6.57 6.95
N VAL A 194 4.90 -7.07 5.81
CA VAL A 194 6.26 -7.59 5.63
C VAL A 194 6.87 -7.05 4.33
N TRP A 195 8.18 -7.10 4.23
CA TRP A 195 8.86 -7.04 2.93
C TRP A 195 8.99 -8.45 2.36
N TYR A 196 8.83 -8.55 1.06
CA TYR A 196 9.14 -9.78 0.32
C TYR A 196 10.46 -9.63 -0.43
N LEU A 197 11.24 -10.72 -0.49
CA LEU A 197 12.56 -10.77 -1.10
C LEU A 197 12.46 -11.38 -2.49
N GLY A 198 13.24 -10.84 -3.43
CA GLY A 198 13.33 -11.33 -4.79
C GLY A 198 13.96 -12.75 -4.89
N SER A 199 13.86 -13.34 -6.07
CA SER A 199 14.43 -14.66 -6.37
C SER A 199 15.96 -14.62 -6.59
N ASP A 200 16.67 -13.72 -5.90
CA ASP A 200 18.14 -13.67 -5.90
C ASP A 200 18.69 -14.84 -5.06
N PRO A 201 19.78 -15.50 -5.47
CA PRO A 201 20.43 -16.52 -4.65
C PRO A 201 20.84 -16.04 -3.24
N ARG A 202 20.96 -14.72 -3.05
CA ARG A 202 21.26 -14.08 -1.77
C ARG A 202 20.00 -13.66 -0.99
N ALA A 203 18.81 -14.07 -1.41
CA ALA A 203 17.56 -13.67 -0.74
C ALA A 203 17.56 -13.97 0.76
N GLY A 204 18.13 -15.14 1.15
CA GLY A 204 18.31 -15.51 2.56
C GLY A 204 19.21 -14.51 3.34
N GLU A 205 20.32 -14.08 2.75
CA GLU A 205 21.21 -13.07 3.33
C GLU A 205 20.48 -11.71 3.46
N TRP A 206 19.76 -11.31 2.43
CA TRP A 206 18.96 -10.09 2.45
C TRP A 206 17.88 -10.12 3.52
N ARG A 207 17.23 -11.28 3.71
CA ARG A 207 16.22 -11.46 4.75
C ARG A 207 16.83 -11.30 6.14
N GLU A 208 17.98 -11.93 6.41
CA GLU A 208 18.66 -11.82 7.71
C GLU A 208 19.02 -10.36 8.01
N LYS A 209 19.67 -9.67 7.08
CA LYS A 209 20.02 -8.24 7.22
C LYS A 209 18.78 -7.36 7.44
N ALA A 210 17.72 -7.56 6.66
CA ALA A 210 16.48 -6.82 6.81
C ALA A 210 15.82 -7.09 8.17
N ASN A 211 15.83 -8.33 8.65
CA ASN A 211 15.28 -8.68 9.97
C ASN A 211 16.10 -8.08 11.11
N ASP A 212 17.43 -8.08 11.01
CA ASP A 212 18.30 -7.43 12.00
C ASP A 212 18.05 -5.92 12.05
N PHE A 213 17.95 -5.27 10.90
CA PHE A 213 17.58 -3.86 10.80
C PHE A 213 16.20 -3.57 11.41
N LEU A 214 15.18 -4.34 11.04
CA LEU A 214 13.81 -4.15 11.56
C LEU A 214 13.74 -4.40 13.08
N SER A 215 14.50 -5.36 13.60
CA SER A 215 14.62 -5.62 15.02
C SER A 215 15.28 -4.45 15.77
N ALA A 216 16.35 -3.91 15.21
CA ALA A 216 17.04 -2.72 15.73
C ALA A 216 16.12 -1.51 15.72
N ALA A 217 15.45 -1.24 14.57
CA ALA A 217 14.52 -0.13 14.40
C ALA A 217 13.30 -0.22 15.35
N LYS A 218 12.87 -1.44 15.68
CA LYS A 218 11.82 -1.68 16.68
C LYS A 218 12.31 -1.38 18.10
N SER A 219 13.53 -1.81 18.43
CA SER A 219 14.09 -1.67 19.78
C SER A 219 14.54 -0.25 20.12
N ASP A 220 15.08 0.50 19.15
CA ASP A 220 15.52 1.88 19.34
C ASP A 220 14.42 2.94 19.14
N GLY A 221 13.21 2.49 18.79
CA GLY A 221 12.04 3.33 18.58
C GLY A 221 11.99 4.03 17.22
N THR A 222 12.90 3.74 16.29
CA THR A 222 12.90 4.29 14.93
C THR A 222 11.61 3.94 14.20
N LEU A 223 11.21 2.66 14.24
CA LEU A 223 9.96 2.20 13.66
C LEU A 223 8.74 2.92 14.25
N LYS A 224 8.70 3.06 15.58
CA LYS A 224 7.61 3.77 16.26
C LYS A 224 7.55 5.25 15.89
N ARG A 225 8.70 5.90 15.74
CA ARG A 225 8.74 7.31 15.26
C ARG A 225 8.22 7.42 13.83
N ALA A 226 8.61 6.49 12.94
CA ALA A 226 8.09 6.44 11.58
C ALA A 226 6.58 6.20 11.56
N GLU A 227 6.07 5.25 12.34
CA GLU A 227 4.62 5.02 12.49
C GLU A 227 3.90 6.29 12.96
N GLN A 228 4.38 6.94 14.00
CA GLN A 228 3.79 8.17 14.51
C GLN A 228 3.86 9.30 13.48
N ALA A 229 4.98 9.41 12.77
CA ALA A 229 5.13 10.38 11.71
C ALA A 229 4.20 10.11 10.53
N TYR A 230 3.84 8.90 10.19
CA TYR A 230 2.99 8.54 9.06
C TYR A 230 1.53 8.24 9.44
N PHE A 231 1.24 7.67 10.58
CA PHE A 231 -0.12 7.33 11.04
C PHE A 231 -0.61 8.18 12.21
N GLY A 232 0.24 9.04 12.77
CA GLY A 232 -0.11 9.97 13.85
C GLY A 232 -0.82 11.24 13.36
N ASN A 233 -1.55 11.89 14.25
CA ASN A 233 -2.63 12.83 13.90
C ASN A 233 -2.26 14.23 13.37
N VAL A 234 -0.99 14.68 13.32
CA VAL A 234 -0.68 16.11 13.14
C VAL A 234 0.27 16.44 11.98
N ALA A 235 1.24 15.61 11.65
CA ALA A 235 2.27 15.96 10.68
C ALA A 235 1.87 15.77 9.19
N TYR A 236 0.69 15.25 8.94
CA TYR A 236 0.30 14.65 7.66
C TYR A 236 -0.38 15.57 6.66
N ALA A 237 -1.03 16.64 7.08
CA ALA A 237 -1.83 17.48 6.19
C ALA A 237 -1.01 17.94 4.97
N SER A 238 0.23 18.42 5.19
CA SER A 238 1.07 18.91 4.09
C SER A 238 1.60 17.82 3.16
N ARG A 239 1.94 16.63 3.70
CA ARG A 239 2.45 15.51 2.89
C ARG A 239 1.36 14.91 2.00
N ILE A 240 0.16 14.75 2.56
CA ILE A 240 -1.00 14.24 1.80
C ILE A 240 -1.45 15.23 0.73
N GLU A 241 -1.38 16.53 0.98
CA GLU A 241 -1.65 17.56 -0.03
C GLU A 241 -0.69 17.44 -1.21
N SER A 242 0.61 17.26 -0.95
CA SER A 242 1.61 17.01 -1.98
C SER A 242 1.32 15.73 -2.77
N PHE A 243 0.99 14.64 -2.10
CA PHE A 243 0.61 13.39 -2.76
C PHE A 243 -0.63 13.57 -3.65
N THR A 244 -1.66 14.23 -3.15
CA THR A 244 -2.91 14.47 -3.89
C THR A 244 -2.66 15.36 -5.10
N PHE A 245 -1.83 16.40 -4.95
CA PHE A 245 -1.42 17.27 -6.04
C PHE A 245 -0.64 16.51 -7.11
N GLN A 246 0.39 15.76 -6.74
CA GLN A 246 1.20 14.96 -7.66
C GLN A 246 0.36 13.90 -8.39
N ARG A 247 -0.57 13.26 -7.67
CA ARG A 247 -1.52 12.34 -8.30
C ARG A 247 -2.41 13.05 -9.31
N ALA A 248 -2.95 14.23 -8.98
CA ALA A 248 -3.77 15.02 -9.89
C ALA A 248 -2.98 15.45 -11.14
N VAL A 249 -1.71 15.83 -10.99
CA VAL A 249 -0.80 16.11 -12.10
C VAL A 249 -0.66 14.88 -13.00
N ARG A 250 -0.41 13.70 -12.46
CA ARG A 250 -0.22 12.47 -13.25
C ARG A 250 -1.50 11.98 -13.95
N THR A 251 -2.65 12.09 -13.28
CA THR A 251 -3.89 11.47 -13.77
C THR A 251 -4.81 12.44 -14.52
N LYS A 252 -4.79 13.72 -14.16
CA LYS A 252 -5.68 14.74 -14.74
C LYS A 252 -4.99 15.61 -15.76
N LEU A 253 -3.74 16.03 -15.50
CA LEU A 253 -3.01 16.92 -16.39
C LEU A 253 -2.87 16.36 -17.84
N PRO A 254 -2.54 15.07 -18.06
CA PRO A 254 -2.48 14.53 -19.42
C PRO A 254 -3.79 14.65 -20.21
N LYS A 255 -4.92 14.66 -19.51
CA LYS A 255 -6.24 14.85 -20.14
C LYS A 255 -6.49 16.28 -20.61
N TRP A 256 -5.86 17.24 -19.95
CA TRP A 256 -6.02 18.66 -20.24
C TRP A 256 -4.85 19.25 -21.03
N GLN A 257 -3.73 18.54 -21.10
CA GLN A 257 -2.51 18.99 -21.78
C GLN A 257 -2.77 19.42 -23.22
N PRO A 258 -3.50 18.67 -24.08
CA PRO A 258 -3.77 19.09 -25.46
C PRO A 258 -4.59 20.39 -25.53
N LEU A 259 -5.47 20.63 -24.58
CA LEU A 259 -6.26 21.85 -24.49
C LEU A 259 -5.40 23.06 -24.05
N ILE A 260 -4.53 22.83 -23.07
CA ILE A 260 -3.60 23.86 -22.56
C ILE A 260 -2.62 24.26 -23.67
N GLU A 261 -2.05 23.30 -24.37
CA GLU A 261 -1.14 23.55 -25.49
C GLU A 261 -1.82 24.32 -26.64
N LYS A 262 -3.06 23.96 -26.93
CA LYS A 262 -3.86 24.69 -27.95
C LYS A 262 -4.07 26.16 -27.61
N VAL A 263 -4.43 26.44 -26.34
CA VAL A 263 -4.68 27.81 -25.86
C VAL A 263 -3.39 28.62 -25.72
N ALA A 264 -2.26 27.94 -25.41
CA ALA A 264 -0.95 28.62 -25.28
C ALA A 264 -0.34 29.02 -26.66
N HIS A 265 -0.85 28.48 -27.78
CA HIS A 265 -0.43 28.78 -29.12
C HIS A 265 -1.38 29.75 -29.86
N GLU A 266 -2.49 30.15 -29.28
CA GLU A 266 -3.37 31.24 -29.69
C GLU A 266 -2.94 32.57 -29.03
#